data_8803e4f59237841a2afe25f922f6543d
#
_entry.id   8803e4f59237841a2afe25f922f6543d
#
_cell.length_a   1.000
_cell.length_b   1.000
_cell.length_c   1.000
_cell.angle_alpha   90.00
_cell.angle_beta   90.00
_cell.angle_gamma   90.00
#
_symmetry.space_group_name_H-M   'P 1'
#
loop_
_entity.id
_entity.type
_entity.pdbx_description
1 polymer ?
#
loop_
_entity_poly.entity_id
_entity_poly.type
_entity_poly.pdbx_seq_one_letter_code
_entity_poly.pdbx_strand_id
1 'polypeptide(L)'
;EIRLSLVGSEMCIRDRIGSMLICEMAAYYRSIGSSLKQRLEEIYAQYGRYLNKVDSFEFPGLSGMDKMAAIMQGLRENPLTEIAGYKVVNVTDYQKPEETGLPAANVLIYKLENNETVIVRPSGTEPKIKIYYTTLGKNLAEAEAEKEKLAAAIEPMLV
;
A
#
# COMPACT_ATOMS: atom_id res chain seq x y z
N GLU A 1 25.88 12.71 17.55
CA GLU A 1 24.98 11.90 18.41
C GLU A 1 23.57 12.42 18.25
N ILE A 2 22.75 11.74 17.39
CA ILE A 2 21.33 12.11 17.21
C ILE A 2 20.59 11.58 18.43
N ARG A 3 20.15 12.47 19.29
CA ARG A 3 19.40 12.10 20.50
C ARG A 3 18.07 11.45 20.08
N LEU A 4 17.71 10.34 20.72
CA LEU A 4 16.43 9.65 20.55
C LEU A 4 15.20 10.57 20.73
N SER A 5 15.34 11.68 21.47
CA SER A 5 14.32 12.73 21.60
C SER A 5 14.06 13.52 20.31
N LEU A 6 14.94 13.41 19.30
CA LEU A 6 14.77 14.08 18.01
C LEU A 6 13.94 13.26 17.00
N VAL A 7 13.72 11.96 17.24
CA VAL A 7 12.93 11.10 16.35
C VAL A 7 11.49 11.62 16.20
N GLY A 8 10.87 12.06 17.29
CA GLY A 8 9.56 12.72 17.24
C GLY A 8 9.58 14.10 16.58
N SER A 9 10.68 14.86 16.74
CA SER A 9 10.83 16.18 16.12
C SER A 9 11.13 16.10 14.63
N GLU A 10 11.81 15.05 14.15
CA GLU A 10 12.02 14.82 12.71
C GLU A 10 10.71 14.53 11.97
N MET A 11 9.78 13.78 12.56
CA MET A 11 8.44 13.62 12.00
C MET A 11 7.71 14.96 11.93
N CYS A 12 7.73 15.76 12.99
CA CYS A 12 7.17 17.11 13.00
C CYS A 12 7.81 18.05 11.97
N ILE A 13 9.13 17.94 11.74
CA ILE A 13 9.83 18.74 10.73
C ILE A 13 9.38 18.32 9.33
N ARG A 14 9.28 17.03 9.03
CA ARG A 14 8.75 16.52 7.74
C ARG A 14 7.32 16.95 7.50
N ASP A 15 6.45 16.89 8.50
CA ASP A 15 5.06 17.32 8.40
C ASP A 15 4.95 18.82 8.14
N ARG A 16 5.77 19.63 8.79
CA ARG A 16 5.83 21.09 8.55
C ARG A 16 6.33 21.42 7.15
N ILE A 17 7.40 20.78 6.71
CA ILE A 17 7.93 20.97 5.35
C ILE A 17 6.89 20.53 4.31
N GLY A 18 6.23 19.38 4.51
CA GLY A 18 5.15 18.93 3.63
C GLY A 18 4.00 19.94 3.57
N SER A 19 3.58 20.49 4.71
CA SER A 19 2.54 21.53 4.77
C SER A 19 2.96 22.81 4.06
N MET A 20 4.21 23.26 4.24
CA MET A 20 4.75 24.44 3.56
C MET A 20 4.77 24.24 2.04
N LEU A 21 5.27 23.08 1.56
CA LEU A 21 5.31 22.76 0.13
C LEU A 21 3.91 22.71 -0.50
N ILE A 22 2.93 22.12 0.19
CA ILE A 22 1.53 22.12 -0.28
C ILE A 22 0.97 23.54 -0.38
N CYS A 23 1.24 24.41 0.60
CA CYS A 23 0.82 25.81 0.56
C CYS A 23 1.50 26.56 -0.60
N GLU A 24 2.78 26.36 -0.81
CA GLU A 24 3.53 26.96 -1.91
C GLU A 24 3.01 26.50 -3.28
N MET A 25 2.78 25.20 -3.44
CA MET A 25 2.17 24.63 -4.65
C MET A 25 0.77 25.23 -4.88
N ALA A 26 -0.06 25.34 -3.85
CA ALA A 26 -1.40 25.92 -3.96
C ALA A 26 -1.33 27.39 -4.39
N ALA A 27 -0.43 28.18 -3.82
CA ALA A 27 -0.20 29.57 -4.18
C ALA A 27 0.28 29.70 -5.63
N TYR A 28 1.23 28.87 -6.06
CA TYR A 28 1.74 28.84 -7.44
C TYR A 28 0.61 28.55 -8.43
N TYR A 29 -0.14 27.45 -8.26
CA TYR A 29 -1.22 27.10 -9.18
C TYR A 29 -2.31 28.17 -9.23
N ARG A 30 -2.62 28.78 -8.08
CA ARG A 30 -3.56 29.89 -8.02
C ARG A 30 -3.05 31.12 -8.80
N SER A 31 -1.75 31.42 -8.75
CA SER A 31 -1.17 32.58 -9.46
C SER A 31 -1.24 32.45 -10.99
N ILE A 32 -1.26 31.21 -11.50
CA ILE A 32 -1.41 30.91 -12.94
C ILE A 32 -2.86 30.57 -13.34
N GLY A 33 -3.83 30.86 -12.47
CA GLY A 33 -5.26 30.63 -12.76
C GLY A 33 -5.74 29.22 -12.69
N SER A 34 -4.98 28.32 -12.00
CA SER A 34 -5.29 26.90 -11.82
C SER A 34 -5.48 26.56 -10.34
N SER A 35 -5.59 25.25 -10.03
CA SER A 35 -5.68 24.74 -8.66
C SER A 35 -5.01 23.38 -8.54
N LEU A 36 -4.68 22.96 -7.30
CA LEU A 36 -4.15 21.61 -7.04
C LEU A 36 -5.11 20.52 -7.53
N LYS A 37 -6.43 20.74 -7.41
CA LYS A 37 -7.44 19.80 -7.91
C LYS A 37 -7.38 19.66 -9.43
N GLN A 38 -7.33 20.79 -10.16
CA GLN A 38 -7.20 20.75 -11.62
C GLN A 38 -5.92 20.05 -12.05
N ARG A 39 -4.79 20.34 -11.37
CA ARG A 39 -3.52 19.65 -11.65
C ARG A 39 -3.60 18.16 -11.39
N LEU A 40 -4.28 17.76 -10.34
CA LEU A 40 -4.49 16.33 -10.04
C LEU A 40 -5.33 15.64 -11.11
N GLU A 41 -6.40 16.29 -11.59
CA GLU A 41 -7.23 15.73 -12.67
C GLU A 41 -6.46 15.64 -14.01
N GLU A 42 -5.56 16.57 -14.31
CA GLU A 42 -4.65 16.50 -15.46
C GLU A 42 -3.71 15.28 -15.34
N ILE A 43 -3.17 15.03 -14.15
CA ILE A 43 -2.32 13.85 -13.89
C ILE A 43 -3.13 12.58 -14.08
N TYR A 44 -4.35 12.52 -13.57
CA TYR A 44 -5.22 11.37 -13.78
C TYR A 44 -5.60 11.15 -15.25
N ALA A 45 -5.82 12.25 -16.00
CA ALA A 45 -6.10 12.16 -17.43
C ALA A 45 -4.91 11.63 -18.23
N GLN A 46 -3.69 11.94 -17.81
CA GLN A 46 -2.46 11.53 -18.48
C GLN A 46 -2.02 10.11 -18.12
N TYR A 47 -2.12 9.72 -16.85
CA TYR A 47 -1.53 8.48 -16.33
C TYR A 47 -2.54 7.45 -15.87
N GLY A 48 -3.83 7.77 -15.90
CA GLY A 48 -4.89 6.97 -15.29
C GLY A 48 -5.11 7.30 -13.82
N ARG A 49 -6.25 6.89 -13.30
CA ARG A 49 -6.63 7.16 -11.90
C ARG A 49 -6.20 6.02 -11.00
N TYR A 50 -5.13 6.23 -10.27
CA TYR A 50 -4.68 5.31 -9.24
C TYR A 50 -5.46 5.49 -7.95
N LEU A 51 -5.92 4.39 -7.38
CA LEU A 51 -6.56 4.33 -6.08
C LEU A 51 -5.71 3.49 -5.14
N ASN A 52 -5.38 4.04 -3.97
CA ASN A 52 -4.73 3.32 -2.89
C ASN A 52 -5.71 3.14 -1.74
N LYS A 53 -6.00 1.90 -1.37
CA LYS A 53 -6.88 1.53 -0.25
C LYS A 53 -6.20 0.50 0.63
N VAL A 54 -6.64 0.43 1.89
CA VAL A 54 -6.14 -0.53 2.86
C VAL A 54 -7.31 -1.17 3.58
N ASP A 55 -7.29 -2.50 3.67
CA ASP A 55 -8.16 -3.28 4.53
C ASP A 55 -7.34 -3.86 5.69
N SER A 56 -7.97 -4.02 6.85
CA SER A 56 -7.34 -4.56 8.05
C SER A 56 -8.14 -5.76 8.54
N PHE A 57 -7.46 -6.90 8.69
CA PHE A 57 -8.03 -8.15 9.17
C PHE A 57 -7.47 -8.43 10.55
N GLU A 58 -8.35 -8.49 11.55
CA GLU A 58 -7.99 -8.72 12.94
C GLU A 58 -8.18 -10.19 13.31
N PHE A 59 -7.25 -10.72 14.10
CA PHE A 59 -7.25 -12.11 14.59
C PHE A 59 -7.34 -12.09 16.12
N PRO A 60 -8.56 -11.93 16.69
CA PRO A 60 -8.73 -11.81 18.13
C PRO A 60 -8.34 -13.10 18.86
N GLY A 61 -7.91 -12.95 20.11
CA GLY A 61 -7.57 -14.05 21.01
C GLY A 61 -6.08 -14.32 21.10
N LEU A 62 -5.73 -15.23 22.04
CA LEU A 62 -4.32 -15.54 22.37
C LEU A 62 -3.53 -16.14 21.21
N SER A 63 -4.18 -16.85 20.29
CA SER A 63 -3.56 -17.47 19.10
C SER A 63 -3.53 -16.53 17.88
N GLY A 64 -3.95 -15.27 17.99
CA GLY A 64 -4.04 -14.36 16.85
C GLY A 64 -2.69 -14.11 16.17
N MET A 65 -1.62 -13.97 16.95
CA MET A 65 -0.26 -13.80 16.42
C MET A 65 0.22 -15.03 15.68
N ASP A 66 -0.08 -16.23 16.20
CA ASP A 66 0.34 -17.50 15.58
C ASP A 66 -0.42 -17.72 14.26
N LYS A 67 -1.73 -17.42 14.24
CA LYS A 67 -2.53 -17.49 13.00
C LYS A 67 -1.98 -16.53 11.94
N MET A 68 -1.70 -15.30 12.31
CA MET A 68 -1.11 -14.31 11.42
C MET A 68 0.25 -14.78 10.86
N ALA A 69 1.10 -15.37 11.72
CA ALA A 69 2.39 -15.94 11.30
C ALA A 69 2.20 -17.11 10.32
N ALA A 70 1.25 -18.01 10.60
CA ALA A 70 0.92 -19.14 9.74
C ALA A 70 0.41 -18.69 8.36
N ILE A 71 -0.45 -17.68 8.30
CA ILE A 71 -0.93 -17.10 7.03
C ILE A 71 0.23 -16.55 6.22
N MET A 72 1.11 -15.76 6.83
CA MET A 72 2.26 -15.19 6.14
C MET A 72 3.23 -16.27 5.65
N GLN A 73 3.42 -17.34 6.44
CA GLN A 73 4.23 -18.47 6.03
C GLN A 73 3.59 -19.21 4.85
N GLY A 74 2.29 -19.48 4.91
CA GLY A 74 1.55 -20.16 3.83
C GLY A 74 1.64 -19.39 2.51
N LEU A 75 1.52 -18.05 2.54
CA LEU A 75 1.67 -17.20 1.35
C LEU A 75 3.10 -17.22 0.77
N ARG A 76 4.12 -17.51 1.58
CA ARG A 76 5.51 -17.67 1.12
C ARG A 76 5.78 -19.03 0.52
N GLU A 77 5.26 -20.08 1.17
CA GLU A 77 5.43 -21.46 0.71
C GLU A 77 4.64 -21.74 -0.56
N ASN A 78 3.47 -21.12 -0.70
CA ASN A 78 2.59 -21.25 -1.85
C ASN A 78 2.27 -19.86 -2.44
N PRO A 79 3.21 -19.22 -3.14
CA PRO A 79 3.00 -17.89 -3.71
C PRO A 79 1.82 -17.90 -4.68
N LEU A 80 0.98 -16.87 -4.58
CA LEU A 80 -0.16 -16.72 -5.47
C LEU A 80 0.33 -16.49 -6.91
N THR A 81 -0.23 -17.25 -7.83
CA THR A 81 0.06 -17.12 -9.28
C THR A 81 -0.98 -16.26 -9.99
N GLU A 82 -2.15 -16.10 -9.36
CA GLU A 82 -3.29 -15.34 -9.88
C GLU A 82 -4.07 -14.72 -8.71
N ILE A 83 -4.58 -13.50 -8.89
CA ILE A 83 -5.47 -12.80 -7.93
C ILE A 83 -6.61 -12.19 -8.74
N ALA A 84 -7.85 -12.54 -8.44
CA ALA A 84 -9.07 -12.03 -9.10
C ALA A 84 -9.08 -12.18 -10.63
N GLY A 85 -8.46 -13.24 -11.17
CA GLY A 85 -8.35 -13.48 -12.62
C GLY A 85 -7.15 -12.79 -13.26
N TYR A 86 -6.37 -11.99 -12.52
CA TYR A 86 -5.16 -11.35 -13.02
C TYR A 86 -3.92 -12.17 -12.64
N LYS A 87 -3.07 -12.42 -13.62
CA LYS A 87 -1.82 -13.12 -13.40
C LYS A 87 -0.86 -12.30 -12.52
N VAL A 88 -0.26 -12.96 -11.54
CA VAL A 88 0.84 -12.39 -10.77
C VAL A 88 2.12 -12.46 -11.61
N VAL A 89 2.67 -11.30 -11.96
CA VAL A 89 3.89 -11.21 -12.78
C VAL A 89 5.16 -11.12 -11.96
N ASN A 90 5.05 -10.69 -10.71
CA ASN A 90 6.17 -10.67 -9.78
C ASN A 90 5.70 -10.77 -8.33
N VAL A 91 6.46 -11.51 -7.52
CA VAL A 91 6.30 -11.56 -6.06
C VAL A 91 7.61 -11.09 -5.44
N THR A 92 7.53 -10.09 -4.58
CA THR A 92 8.70 -9.59 -3.84
C THR A 92 8.50 -9.86 -2.35
N ASP A 93 9.41 -10.65 -1.76
CA ASP A 93 9.44 -10.89 -0.32
C ASP A 93 10.53 -10.05 0.34
N TYR A 94 10.13 -9.08 1.14
CA TYR A 94 11.07 -8.21 1.84
C TYR A 94 11.76 -8.87 3.05
N GLN A 95 11.44 -10.13 3.37
CA GLN A 95 12.25 -10.92 4.30
C GLN A 95 13.61 -11.36 3.70
N LYS A 96 13.78 -11.15 2.39
CA LYS A 96 14.99 -11.54 1.65
C LYS A 96 15.79 -10.28 1.25
N PRO A 97 16.69 -9.79 2.11
CA PRO A 97 17.51 -8.61 1.81
C PRO A 97 18.39 -8.77 0.57
N GLU A 98 18.80 -10.00 0.26
CA GLU A 98 19.61 -10.36 -0.92
C GLU A 98 18.88 -10.11 -2.24
N GLU A 99 17.55 -10.23 -2.26
CA GLU A 99 16.72 -9.97 -3.45
C GLU A 99 16.33 -8.49 -3.58
N THR A 100 16.15 -7.79 -2.46
CA THR A 100 15.62 -6.42 -2.44
C THR A 100 16.67 -5.34 -2.28
N GLY A 101 17.84 -5.67 -1.73
CA GLY A 101 18.87 -4.69 -1.35
C GLY A 101 18.46 -3.78 -0.17
N LEU A 102 17.36 -4.11 0.53
CA LEU A 102 16.79 -3.33 1.63
C LEU A 102 16.83 -4.12 2.93
N PRO A 103 16.75 -3.47 4.11
CA PRO A 103 16.63 -4.17 5.38
C PRO A 103 15.41 -5.10 5.40
N ALA A 104 15.58 -6.27 6.05
CA ALA A 104 14.52 -7.27 6.14
C ALA A 104 13.24 -6.70 6.79
N ALA A 105 12.11 -6.96 6.16
CA ALA A 105 10.78 -6.59 6.65
C ALA A 105 9.76 -7.68 6.34
N ASN A 106 8.80 -7.90 7.24
CA ASN A 106 7.75 -8.89 7.00
C ASN A 106 6.67 -8.29 6.07
N VAL A 107 6.97 -8.24 4.77
CA VAL A 107 6.09 -7.67 3.74
C VAL A 107 6.19 -8.52 2.48
N LEU A 108 5.04 -8.85 1.89
CA LEU A 108 4.92 -9.48 0.57
C LEU A 108 4.25 -8.50 -0.40
N ILE A 109 4.80 -8.36 -1.59
CA ILE A 109 4.23 -7.55 -2.67
C ILE A 109 3.94 -8.44 -3.86
N TYR A 110 2.70 -8.47 -4.31
CA TYR A 110 2.23 -9.12 -5.53
C TYR A 110 1.98 -8.05 -6.58
N LYS A 111 2.72 -8.10 -7.69
CA LYS A 111 2.51 -7.23 -8.83
C LYS A 111 1.72 -7.99 -9.89
N LEU A 112 0.62 -7.41 -10.36
CA LEU A 112 -0.29 -8.00 -11.33
C LEU A 112 0.02 -7.53 -12.76
N GLU A 113 -0.39 -8.30 -13.75
CA GLU A 113 -0.17 -8.03 -15.18
C GLU A 113 -0.81 -6.72 -15.66
N ASN A 114 -1.88 -6.27 -15.00
CA ASN A 114 -2.57 -5.01 -15.27
C ASN A 114 -1.95 -3.79 -14.55
N ASN A 115 -0.73 -3.92 -14.01
CA ASN A 115 0.00 -2.93 -13.20
C ASN A 115 -0.61 -2.62 -11.83
N GLU A 116 -1.60 -3.37 -11.40
CA GLU A 116 -2.11 -3.29 -10.04
C GLU A 116 -1.19 -4.01 -9.06
N THR A 117 -1.33 -3.67 -7.77
CA THR A 117 -0.46 -4.23 -6.75
C THR A 117 -1.25 -4.55 -5.49
N VAL A 118 -0.97 -5.72 -4.92
CA VAL A 118 -1.47 -6.13 -3.60
C VAL A 118 -0.28 -6.30 -2.67
N ILE A 119 -0.30 -5.63 -1.52
CA ILE A 119 0.75 -5.72 -0.50
C ILE A 119 0.16 -6.31 0.76
N VAL A 120 0.76 -7.39 1.24
CA VAL A 120 0.37 -8.06 2.49
C VAL A 120 1.39 -7.72 3.57
N ARG A 121 0.93 -7.09 4.66
CA ARG A 121 1.80 -6.65 5.76
C ARG A 121 1.16 -6.95 7.12
N PRO A 122 1.71 -7.86 7.90
CA PRO A 122 1.28 -8.06 9.28
C PRO A 122 1.73 -6.88 10.17
N SER A 123 0.95 -6.60 11.22
CA SER A 123 1.36 -5.67 12.27
C SER A 123 2.42 -6.34 13.17
N GLY A 124 3.41 -5.56 13.59
CA GLY A 124 4.42 -6.02 14.55
C GLY A 124 3.97 -6.03 16.01
N THR A 125 2.87 -5.36 16.33
CA THR A 125 2.43 -5.13 17.73
C THR A 125 1.00 -5.61 18.01
N GLU A 126 0.21 -5.84 16.98
CA GLU A 126 -1.20 -6.22 17.08
C GLU A 126 -1.48 -7.43 16.18
N PRO A 127 -2.38 -8.34 16.58
CA PRO A 127 -2.73 -9.51 15.77
C PRO A 127 -3.63 -9.11 14.61
N LYS A 128 -3.07 -8.41 13.64
CA LYS A 128 -3.78 -7.98 12.41
C LYS A 128 -2.87 -7.98 11.19
N ILE A 129 -3.44 -8.32 10.05
CA ILE A 129 -2.82 -8.18 8.73
C ILE A 129 -3.47 -7.00 8.01
N LYS A 130 -2.66 -6.13 7.45
CA LYS A 130 -3.09 -5.07 6.54
C LYS A 130 -2.82 -5.47 5.11
N ILE A 131 -3.82 -5.30 4.26
CA ILE A 131 -3.70 -5.48 2.83
C ILE A 131 -3.83 -4.11 2.17
N TYR A 132 -2.81 -3.72 1.42
CA TYR A 132 -2.83 -2.49 0.64
C TYR A 132 -3.08 -2.85 -0.82
N TYR A 133 -4.06 -2.19 -1.41
CA TYR A 133 -4.41 -2.33 -2.82
C TYR A 133 -4.02 -1.06 -3.54
N THR A 134 -3.32 -1.19 -4.66
CA THR A 134 -3.14 -0.12 -5.63
C THR A 134 -3.83 -0.56 -6.90
N THR A 135 -4.95 0.08 -7.22
CA THR A 135 -5.75 -0.23 -8.40
C THR A 135 -5.76 0.93 -9.39
N LEU A 136 -6.00 0.63 -10.64
CA LEU A 136 -5.99 1.58 -11.75
C LEU A 136 -7.33 1.53 -12.48
N GLY A 137 -7.96 2.68 -12.68
CA GLY A 137 -9.19 2.81 -13.45
C GLY A 137 -9.17 4.06 -14.32
N LYS A 138 -10.09 4.15 -15.28
CA LYS A 138 -10.34 5.37 -16.05
C LYS A 138 -11.01 6.44 -15.18
N ASN A 139 -11.71 6.01 -14.16
CA ASN A 139 -12.40 6.84 -13.18
C ASN A 139 -12.35 6.19 -11.80
N LEU A 140 -12.81 6.92 -10.77
CA LEU A 140 -12.79 6.43 -9.39
C LEU A 140 -13.62 5.16 -9.21
N ALA A 141 -14.81 5.09 -9.82
CA ALA A 141 -15.72 3.95 -9.68
C ALA A 141 -15.12 2.66 -10.25
N GLU A 142 -14.43 2.73 -11.39
CA GLU A 142 -13.69 1.59 -11.94
C GLU A 142 -12.57 1.15 -11.00
N ALA A 143 -11.75 2.08 -10.49
CA ALA A 143 -10.66 1.75 -9.58
C ALA A 143 -11.17 1.16 -8.26
N GLU A 144 -12.32 1.61 -7.75
CA GLU A 144 -13.00 1.02 -6.58
C GLU A 144 -13.55 -0.37 -6.88
N ALA A 145 -14.16 -0.58 -8.04
CA ALA A 145 -14.64 -1.90 -8.45
C ALA A 145 -13.50 -2.92 -8.59
N GLU A 146 -12.34 -2.51 -9.14
CA GLU A 146 -11.16 -3.37 -9.18
C GLU A 146 -10.63 -3.69 -7.77
N LYS A 147 -10.60 -2.70 -6.86
CA LYS A 147 -10.24 -2.95 -5.45
C LYS A 147 -11.16 -4.00 -4.82
N GLU A 148 -12.46 -3.90 -5.01
CA GLU A 148 -13.41 -4.87 -4.43
C GLU A 148 -13.21 -6.29 -5.01
N LYS A 149 -12.91 -6.42 -6.29
CA LYS A 149 -12.57 -7.73 -6.90
C LYS A 149 -11.31 -8.33 -6.26
N LEU A 150 -10.25 -7.53 -6.11
CA LEU A 150 -9.01 -7.99 -5.48
C LEU A 150 -9.25 -8.36 -4.02
N ALA A 151 -10.02 -7.57 -3.29
CA ALA A 151 -10.35 -7.83 -1.89
C ALA A 151 -11.12 -9.14 -1.73
N ALA A 152 -12.15 -9.37 -2.54
CA ALA A 152 -12.93 -10.61 -2.54
C ALA A 152 -12.10 -11.86 -2.86
N ALA A 153 -11.04 -11.73 -3.65
CA ALA A 153 -10.14 -12.85 -3.94
C ALA A 153 -9.12 -13.12 -2.81
N ILE A 154 -8.70 -12.08 -2.07
CA ILE A 154 -7.68 -12.21 -1.01
C ILE A 154 -8.32 -12.59 0.34
N GLU A 155 -9.48 -12.06 0.66
CA GLU A 155 -10.15 -12.27 1.96
C GLU A 155 -10.29 -13.75 2.36
N PRO A 156 -10.69 -14.69 1.49
CA PRO A 156 -10.79 -16.11 1.84
C PRO A 156 -9.44 -16.78 2.19
N MET A 157 -8.32 -16.16 1.82
CA MET A 157 -6.98 -16.69 2.10
C MET A 157 -6.46 -16.26 3.47
N LEU A 158 -7.16 -15.35 4.13
CA LEU A 158 -6.79 -14.79 5.43
C LEU A 158 -7.66 -15.32 6.58
N VAL A 159 -8.67 -16.13 6.29
CA VAL A 159 -9.65 -16.63 7.28
C VAL A 159 -9.36 -18.07 7.69
#